data_c857d71fb6e187c87f9dcd216940b1ca
#
_entry.id   c857d71fb6e187c87f9dcd216940b1ca
#
_cell.length_a   1.000
_cell.length_b   1.000
_cell.length_c   1.000
_cell.angle_alpha   90.00
_cell.angle_beta   90.00
_cell.angle_gamma   90.00
#
_symmetry.space_group_name_H-M   'P 1'
#
loop_
_entity.id
_entity.type
_entity.pdbx_description
1 polymer ?
#
loop_
_entity_poly.entity_id
_entity_poly.type
_entity_poly.pdbx_seq_one_letter_code
_entity_poly.pdbx_strand_id
1 'polypeptide(L)'
;DGNDYHTSADLTGQANHLGVTIEADIIKQKLPTTNRGYEAVNKSGEKFGKYTDKMYSELSSENLIDLTRYQIANNYMGRMGLINSGGPSGDNDLADAVKTAVINKRAGGMGLISGRKAFQRDMKEGIELLNAIQDVYLSKDIDIA
;
A
#
# COMPACT_ATOMS: atom_id res chain seq x y z
N ASP A 1 -19.18 -3.46 14.65
CA ASP A 1 -18.76 -4.86 14.77
C ASP A 1 -17.29 -5.02 15.21
N GLY A 2 -16.57 -3.92 15.47
CA GLY A 2 -15.20 -3.90 16.00
C GLY A 2 -14.12 -4.26 14.99
N ASN A 3 -14.42 -4.48 13.72
CA ASN A 3 -13.43 -4.76 12.70
C ASN A 3 -12.81 -3.46 12.17
N ASP A 4 -11.50 -3.51 11.90
CA ASP A 4 -10.76 -2.41 11.33
C ASP A 4 -10.62 -2.59 9.81
N TYR A 5 -11.20 -1.67 9.06
CA TYR A 5 -11.20 -1.68 7.60
C TYR A 5 -10.27 -0.63 6.97
N HIS A 6 -9.45 0.07 7.76
CA HIS A 6 -8.63 1.19 7.25
C HIS A 6 -7.56 0.77 6.24
N THR A 7 -7.27 -0.52 6.10
CA THR A 7 -6.37 -1.06 5.07
C THR A 7 -7.11 -1.78 3.95
N SER A 8 -8.44 -1.75 3.95
CA SER A 8 -9.23 -2.38 2.89
C SER A 8 -8.85 -1.83 1.52
N ALA A 9 -8.62 -2.71 0.55
CA ALA A 9 -8.19 -2.31 -0.79
C ALA A 9 -9.21 -1.42 -1.50
N ASP A 10 -10.50 -1.67 -1.31
CA ASP A 10 -11.58 -0.88 -1.89
C ASP A 10 -11.66 0.53 -1.29
N LEU A 11 -11.59 0.66 0.03
CA LEU A 11 -11.62 1.97 0.70
C LEU A 11 -10.35 2.77 0.43
N THR A 12 -9.18 2.13 0.49
CA THR A 12 -7.91 2.82 0.22
C THR A 12 -7.78 3.22 -1.24
N GLY A 13 -8.31 2.42 -2.19
CA GLY A 13 -8.39 2.82 -3.59
C GLY A 13 -9.23 4.08 -3.79
N GLN A 14 -10.38 4.20 -3.13
CA GLN A 14 -11.19 5.42 -3.17
C GLN A 14 -10.48 6.62 -2.52
N ALA A 15 -9.82 6.41 -1.38
CA ALA A 15 -9.05 7.45 -0.72
C ALA A 15 -7.90 7.95 -1.62
N ASN A 16 -7.25 7.05 -2.35
CA ASN A 16 -6.23 7.41 -3.34
C ASN A 16 -6.82 8.27 -4.46
N HIS A 17 -7.96 7.85 -5.03
CA HIS A 17 -8.63 8.61 -6.08
C HIS A 17 -9.04 10.01 -5.60
N LEU A 18 -9.54 10.13 -4.38
CA LEU A 18 -9.82 11.43 -3.77
C LEU A 18 -8.55 12.28 -3.64
N GLY A 19 -7.44 11.68 -3.14
CA GLY A 19 -6.16 12.38 -2.98
C GLY A 19 -5.64 12.96 -4.30
N VAL A 20 -5.70 12.19 -5.40
CA VAL A 20 -5.26 12.70 -6.70
C VAL A 20 -6.24 13.70 -7.31
N THR A 21 -7.52 13.59 -6.98
CA THR A 21 -8.54 14.57 -7.45
C THR A 21 -8.33 15.95 -6.84
N ILE A 22 -7.78 16.02 -5.63
CA ILE A 22 -7.36 17.28 -4.99
C ILE A 22 -5.91 17.68 -5.29
N GLU A 23 -5.34 17.09 -6.37
CA GLU A 23 -4.03 17.42 -6.91
C GLU A 23 -2.83 17.07 -6.03
N ALA A 24 -2.92 15.99 -5.24
CA ALA A 24 -1.76 15.46 -4.53
C ALA A 24 -0.75 14.83 -5.50
N ASP A 25 0.52 15.15 -5.39
CA ASP A 25 1.60 14.59 -6.22
C ASP A 25 1.94 13.16 -5.85
N ILE A 26 1.88 12.83 -4.56
CA ILE A 26 2.21 11.53 -4.01
C ILE A 26 1.17 11.12 -2.98
N ILE A 27 0.69 9.89 -3.08
CA ILE A 27 -0.22 9.29 -2.12
C ILE A 27 0.55 8.31 -1.23
N LYS A 28 0.33 8.40 0.07
CA LYS A 28 0.86 7.45 1.04
C LYS A 28 -0.26 6.54 1.55
N GLN A 29 -0.06 5.23 1.44
CA GLN A 29 -0.98 4.22 1.97
C GLN A 29 -0.24 3.10 2.71
N LYS A 30 -0.96 2.33 3.52
CA LYS A 30 -0.50 1.01 3.98
C LYS A 30 -0.67 -0.02 2.87
N LEU A 31 0.02 -1.16 2.98
CA LEU A 31 -0.29 -2.31 2.15
C LEU A 31 -1.76 -2.71 2.37
N PRO A 32 -2.51 -2.97 1.30
CA PRO A 32 -3.94 -3.24 1.38
C PRO A 32 -4.25 -4.67 1.81
N THR A 33 -5.50 -4.87 2.23
CA THR A 33 -6.08 -6.17 2.57
C THR A 33 -7.42 -6.38 1.84
N THR A 34 -7.85 -7.64 1.68
CA THR A 34 -9.11 -8.04 1.02
C THR A 34 -10.26 -8.21 2.01
N ASN A 35 -10.44 -7.32 2.95
CA ASN A 35 -11.49 -7.44 3.96
C ASN A 35 -12.82 -6.75 3.60
N ARG A 36 -13.03 -6.32 2.34
CA ARG A 36 -14.27 -5.75 1.81
C ARG A 36 -14.86 -4.63 2.67
N GLY A 37 -14.02 -3.66 3.03
CA GLY A 37 -14.42 -2.57 3.92
C GLY A 37 -15.56 -1.72 3.38
N TYR A 38 -15.59 -1.47 2.07
CA TYR A 38 -16.67 -0.71 1.44
C TYR A 38 -18.03 -1.41 1.56
N GLU A 39 -18.05 -2.73 1.35
CA GLU A 39 -19.25 -3.55 1.54
C GLU A 39 -19.69 -3.54 3.00
N ALA A 40 -18.76 -3.68 3.94
CA ALA A 40 -19.06 -3.67 5.37
C ALA A 40 -19.65 -2.34 5.82
N VAL A 41 -19.11 -1.22 5.36
CA VAL A 41 -19.65 0.12 5.65
C VAL A 41 -21.06 0.29 5.08
N ASN A 42 -21.33 -0.16 3.85
CA ASN A 42 -22.68 -0.09 3.29
C ASN A 42 -23.70 -0.98 4.02
N LYS A 43 -23.27 -2.15 4.51
CA LYS A 43 -24.13 -3.05 5.31
C LYS A 43 -24.48 -2.48 6.69
N SER A 44 -23.71 -1.56 7.22
CA SER A 44 -24.00 -0.91 8.50
C SER A 44 -25.18 0.08 8.48
N GLY A 45 -25.81 0.25 7.30
CA GLY A 45 -26.92 1.17 7.08
C GLY A 45 -26.51 2.54 6.53
N GLU A 46 -25.23 2.84 6.52
CA GLU A 46 -24.67 4.01 5.85
C GLU A 46 -24.62 3.77 4.33
N LYS A 47 -24.92 4.79 3.55
CA LYS A 47 -24.88 4.70 2.08
C LYS A 47 -23.75 5.55 1.55
N PHE A 48 -22.59 4.94 1.39
CA PHE A 48 -21.40 5.60 0.85
C PHE A 48 -21.32 5.56 -0.68
N GLY A 49 -22.36 5.15 -1.35
CA GLY A 49 -22.40 5.07 -2.81
C GLY A 49 -22.50 3.62 -3.31
N LYS A 50 -22.24 3.45 -4.61
CA LYS A 50 -22.30 2.15 -5.27
C LYS A 50 -20.89 1.63 -5.54
N TYR A 51 -20.68 0.35 -5.31
CA TYR A 51 -19.50 -0.38 -5.77
C TYR A 51 -19.94 -1.60 -6.58
N THR A 52 -19.03 -2.19 -7.33
CA THR A 52 -19.27 -3.43 -8.06
C THR A 52 -18.32 -4.51 -7.53
N ASP A 53 -18.76 -5.77 -7.59
CA ASP A 53 -17.91 -6.91 -7.25
C ASP A 53 -16.71 -7.09 -8.19
N LYS A 54 -16.67 -6.39 -9.32
CA LYS A 54 -15.55 -6.43 -10.26
C LYS A 54 -14.21 -6.12 -9.63
N MET A 55 -14.17 -5.23 -8.65
CA MET A 55 -12.95 -4.94 -7.91
C MET A 55 -12.32 -6.22 -7.34
N TYR A 56 -13.14 -7.12 -6.80
CA TYR A 56 -12.69 -8.35 -6.16
C TYR A 56 -12.61 -9.54 -7.11
N SER A 57 -13.45 -9.58 -8.16
CA SER A 57 -13.54 -10.72 -9.08
C SER A 57 -12.66 -10.58 -10.33
N GLU A 58 -12.36 -9.35 -10.76
CA GLU A 58 -11.70 -9.09 -12.03
C GLU A 58 -10.49 -8.16 -11.93
N LEU A 59 -10.50 -7.20 -10.99
CA LEU A 59 -9.50 -6.11 -10.92
C LEU A 59 -8.43 -6.31 -9.85
N SER A 60 -8.56 -7.30 -9.00
CA SER A 60 -7.59 -7.64 -7.98
C SER A 60 -7.62 -9.15 -7.68
N SER A 61 -6.67 -9.62 -6.91
CA SER A 61 -6.62 -10.96 -6.35
C SER A 61 -6.28 -10.88 -4.86
N GLU A 62 -6.09 -12.03 -4.21
CA GLU A 62 -5.57 -12.09 -2.83
C GLU A 62 -4.06 -11.77 -2.75
N ASN A 63 -3.39 -11.62 -3.90
CA ASN A 63 -1.97 -11.27 -3.94
C ASN A 63 -1.76 -9.79 -3.60
N LEU A 64 -0.86 -9.51 -2.66
CA LEU A 64 -0.56 -8.15 -2.22
C LEU A 64 -0.04 -7.23 -3.34
N ILE A 65 0.63 -7.79 -4.36
CA ILE A 65 1.08 -7.01 -5.52
C ILE A 65 -0.14 -6.52 -6.31
N ASP A 66 -1.12 -7.39 -6.57
CA ASP A 66 -2.33 -7.03 -7.31
C ASP A 66 -3.19 -6.03 -6.53
N LEU A 67 -3.34 -6.23 -5.23
CA LEU A 67 -4.07 -5.30 -4.36
C LEU A 67 -3.40 -3.92 -4.31
N THR A 68 -2.07 -3.88 -4.23
CA THR A 68 -1.32 -2.62 -4.26
C THR A 68 -1.40 -1.98 -5.65
N ARG A 69 -1.39 -2.77 -6.72
CA ARG A 69 -1.62 -2.28 -8.08
C ARG A 69 -3.01 -1.67 -8.24
N TYR A 70 -4.05 -2.25 -7.62
CA TYR A 70 -5.36 -1.64 -7.59
C TYR A 70 -5.33 -0.25 -6.94
N GLN A 71 -4.60 -0.05 -5.83
CA GLN A 71 -4.39 1.28 -5.25
C GLN A 71 -3.71 2.23 -6.25
N ILE A 72 -2.69 1.75 -6.97
CA ILE A 72 -1.95 2.55 -7.97
C ILE A 72 -2.82 2.90 -9.17
N ALA A 73 -3.68 1.97 -9.62
CA ALA A 73 -4.64 2.25 -10.68
C ALA A 73 -5.58 3.41 -10.33
N ASN A 74 -5.95 3.54 -9.05
CA ASN A 74 -6.75 4.65 -8.55
C ASN A 74 -5.95 5.97 -8.43
N ASN A 75 -4.63 5.96 -8.64
CA ASN A 75 -3.77 7.14 -8.76
C ASN A 75 -3.67 7.60 -10.23
N TYR A 76 -4.80 7.77 -10.90
CA TYR A 76 -4.88 8.06 -12.34
C TYR A 76 -3.99 7.11 -13.17
N MET A 77 -4.16 5.80 -12.95
CA MET A 77 -3.40 4.73 -13.63
C MET A 77 -1.87 4.86 -13.41
N GLY A 78 -1.47 5.23 -12.20
CA GLY A 78 -0.06 5.35 -11.83
C GLY A 78 0.63 6.66 -12.21
N ARG A 79 -0.12 7.65 -12.70
CA ARG A 79 0.43 8.98 -13.01
C ARG A 79 0.82 9.76 -11.74
N MET A 80 0.15 9.50 -10.62
CA MET A 80 0.54 9.99 -9.30
C MET A 80 1.23 8.86 -8.53
N GLY A 81 2.32 9.20 -7.85
CA GLY A 81 3.12 8.21 -7.13
C GLY A 81 2.40 7.60 -5.94
N LEU A 82 2.61 6.30 -5.71
CA LEU A 82 2.22 5.63 -4.47
C LEU A 82 3.45 5.25 -3.68
N ILE A 83 3.49 5.65 -2.41
CA ILE A 83 4.46 5.17 -1.43
C ILE A 83 3.74 4.41 -0.32
N ASN A 84 4.31 3.29 0.13
CA ASN A 84 3.76 2.58 1.27
C ASN A 84 4.41 3.02 2.59
N SER A 85 3.66 2.94 3.68
CA SER A 85 4.22 3.10 5.03
C SER A 85 4.74 1.75 5.53
N GLY A 86 5.89 1.76 6.22
CA GLY A 86 6.59 0.55 6.68
C GLY A 86 5.89 -0.23 7.80
N GLY A 87 4.73 0.21 8.26
CA GLY A 87 3.99 -0.48 9.33
C GLY A 87 4.62 -0.34 10.72
N PRO A 88 4.07 -1.03 11.73
CA PRO A 88 4.65 -1.11 13.07
C PRO A 88 5.94 -1.94 13.06
N SER A 89 6.77 -1.76 14.08
CA SER A 89 7.92 -2.63 14.33
C SER A 89 7.47 -4.01 14.80
N GLY A 90 8.18 -5.04 14.37
CA GLY A 90 7.96 -6.46 14.68
C GLY A 90 9.27 -7.19 14.94
N ASP A 91 9.22 -8.51 14.91
CA ASP A 91 10.37 -9.37 15.23
C ASP A 91 11.47 -9.34 14.14
N ASN A 92 11.11 -9.03 12.90
CA ASN A 92 12.05 -8.98 11.78
C ASN A 92 11.79 -7.78 10.87
N ASP A 93 12.06 -6.61 11.38
CA ASP A 93 11.81 -5.34 10.68
C ASP A 93 12.54 -5.21 9.35
N LEU A 94 13.75 -5.78 9.21
CA LEU A 94 14.51 -5.74 7.97
C LEU A 94 13.81 -6.53 6.87
N ALA A 95 13.44 -7.78 7.14
CA ALA A 95 12.74 -8.63 6.16
C ALA A 95 11.36 -8.05 5.80
N ASP A 96 10.62 -7.52 6.78
CA ASP A 96 9.32 -6.90 6.56
C ASP A 96 9.42 -5.63 5.70
N ALA A 97 10.44 -4.81 5.92
CA ALA A 97 10.68 -3.62 5.13
C ALA A 97 11.05 -3.96 3.68
N VAL A 98 11.97 -4.92 3.48
CA VAL A 98 12.36 -5.41 2.15
C VAL A 98 11.15 -6.00 1.43
N LYS A 99 10.38 -6.88 2.08
CA LYS A 99 9.16 -7.47 1.51
C LYS A 99 8.16 -6.38 1.09
N THR A 100 7.92 -5.39 1.94
CA THR A 100 7.01 -4.27 1.62
C THR A 100 7.52 -3.45 0.44
N ALA A 101 8.82 -3.17 0.38
CA ALA A 101 9.44 -2.46 -0.73
C ALA A 101 9.31 -3.23 -2.06
N VAL A 102 9.55 -4.55 -2.03
CA VAL A 102 9.40 -5.43 -3.21
C VAL A 102 7.95 -5.44 -3.70
N ILE A 103 6.98 -5.61 -2.81
CA ILE A 103 5.54 -5.59 -3.16
C ILE A 103 5.19 -4.24 -3.80
N ASN A 104 5.56 -3.12 -3.16
CA ASN A 104 5.30 -1.79 -3.67
C ASN A 104 5.91 -1.59 -5.06
N LYS A 105 7.19 -1.88 -5.24
CA LYS A 105 7.90 -1.71 -6.52
C LYS A 105 7.28 -2.60 -7.61
N ARG A 106 7.04 -3.88 -7.33
CA ARG A 106 6.44 -4.81 -8.29
C ARG A 106 5.01 -4.44 -8.68
N ALA A 107 4.29 -3.79 -7.80
CA ALA A 107 2.98 -3.23 -8.10
C ALA A 107 3.04 -1.96 -8.97
N GLY A 108 4.20 -1.32 -9.10
CA GLY A 108 4.39 -0.05 -9.80
C GLY A 108 4.44 1.17 -8.86
N GLY A 109 4.59 0.96 -7.56
CA GLY A 109 4.80 2.03 -6.59
C GLY A 109 6.23 2.57 -6.62
N MET A 110 6.44 3.72 -6.01
CA MET A 110 7.69 4.48 -6.13
C MET A 110 8.50 4.60 -4.84
N GLY A 111 8.03 4.07 -3.73
CA GLY A 111 8.79 4.20 -2.49
C GLY A 111 8.15 3.59 -1.25
N LEU A 112 8.95 3.57 -0.19
CA LEU A 112 8.58 3.13 1.14
C LEU A 112 9.02 4.18 2.16
N ILE A 113 8.10 4.62 3.03
CA ILE A 113 8.45 5.44 4.19
C ILE A 113 8.75 4.52 5.37
N SER A 114 10.00 4.57 5.84
CA SER A 114 10.41 3.93 7.09
C SER A 114 10.73 5.02 8.12
N GLY A 115 10.03 5.01 9.23
CA GLY A 115 10.24 5.94 10.35
C GLY A 115 10.81 5.19 11.55
N ARG A 116 9.96 4.85 12.52
CA ARG A 116 10.35 4.19 13.77
C ARG A 116 11.23 2.96 13.58
N LYS A 117 10.96 2.15 12.57
CA LYS A 117 11.79 0.98 12.22
C LYS A 117 13.25 1.36 11.92
N ALA A 118 13.51 2.56 11.40
CA ALA A 118 14.86 3.01 11.07
C ALA A 118 15.54 3.73 12.26
N PHE A 119 14.83 4.66 12.93
CA PHE A 119 15.51 5.53 13.91
C PHE A 119 15.25 5.19 15.39
N GLN A 120 14.42 4.18 15.71
CA GLN A 120 14.27 3.63 17.06
C GLN A 120 15.15 2.39 17.30
N ARG A 121 16.34 2.36 16.70
CA ARG A 121 17.35 1.33 16.81
C ARG A 121 18.75 1.93 16.73
N ASP A 122 19.79 1.11 16.89
CA ASP A 122 21.14 1.55 16.69
C ASP A 122 21.37 2.12 15.29
N MET A 123 22.20 3.16 15.19
CA MET A 123 22.48 3.87 13.93
C MET A 123 22.88 2.90 12.82
N LYS A 124 23.73 1.92 13.12
CA LYS A 124 24.19 0.92 12.15
C LYS A 124 23.03 0.11 11.57
N GLU A 125 22.16 -0.40 12.42
CA GLU A 125 20.99 -1.18 12.02
C GLU A 125 19.97 -0.34 11.24
N GLY A 126 19.80 0.93 11.64
CA GLY A 126 18.94 1.87 10.92
C GLY A 126 19.44 2.16 9.51
N ILE A 127 20.76 2.35 9.34
CA ILE A 127 21.40 2.53 8.04
C ILE A 127 21.26 1.28 7.19
N GLU A 128 21.50 0.09 7.75
CA GLU A 128 21.35 -1.19 7.05
C GLU A 128 19.92 -1.37 6.51
N LEU A 129 18.92 -1.10 7.33
CA LEU A 129 17.51 -1.18 6.93
C LEU A 129 17.19 -0.20 5.78
N LEU A 130 17.65 1.05 5.87
CA LEU A 130 17.40 2.04 4.83
C LEU A 130 18.12 1.69 3.52
N ASN A 131 19.38 1.21 3.60
CA ASN A 131 20.11 0.75 2.43
C ASN A 131 19.42 -0.44 1.77
N ALA A 132 18.96 -1.42 2.54
CA ALA A 132 18.24 -2.58 1.99
C ALA A 132 16.95 -2.17 1.26
N ILE A 133 16.22 -1.17 1.76
CA ILE A 133 15.06 -0.60 1.06
C ILE A 133 15.51 0.08 -0.24
N GLN A 134 16.57 0.88 -0.21
CA GLN A 134 17.09 1.56 -1.39
C GLN A 134 17.56 0.57 -2.46
N ASP A 135 18.23 -0.51 -2.06
CA ASP A 135 18.69 -1.57 -2.95
C ASP A 135 17.53 -2.21 -3.73
N VAL A 136 16.38 -2.41 -3.08
CA VAL A 136 15.17 -2.88 -3.77
C VAL A 136 14.77 -1.92 -4.89
N TYR A 137 14.69 -0.60 -4.62
CA TYR A 137 14.25 0.37 -5.62
C TYR A 137 15.28 0.61 -6.71
N LEU A 138 16.57 0.48 -6.42
CA LEU A 138 17.67 0.64 -7.38
C LEU A 138 17.93 -0.63 -8.21
N SER A 139 17.53 -1.81 -7.73
CA SER A 139 17.71 -3.07 -8.46
C SER A 139 16.98 -3.05 -9.79
N LYS A 140 17.67 -3.46 -10.86
CA LYS A 140 17.10 -3.64 -12.19
C LYS A 140 16.41 -5.01 -12.36
N ASP A 141 16.67 -5.94 -11.45
CA ASP A 141 16.13 -7.31 -11.49
C ASP A 141 14.73 -7.39 -10.83
N ILE A 142 14.34 -6.35 -10.10
CA ILE A 142 13.01 -6.23 -9.50
C ILE A 142 12.21 -5.27 -10.36
N ASP A 143 11.41 -5.80 -11.26
CA ASP A 143 10.60 -5.03 -12.20
C ASP A 143 9.09 -5.12 -11.85
N ILE A 144 8.29 -4.30 -12.51
CA ILE A 144 6.82 -4.32 -12.40
C ILE A 144 6.32 -5.67 -12.94
N ALA A 145 5.48 -6.33 -12.13
CA ALA A 145 4.93 -7.65 -12.49
C ALA A 145 3.75 -7.54 -13.44
#